data_1c30e4b3a8f75b73bb22c55aa5229180
#
_entry.id   1c30e4b3a8f75b73bb22c55aa5229180
#
_cell.length_a   1.000
_cell.length_b   1.000
_cell.length_c   1.000
_cell.angle_alpha   90.00
_cell.angle_beta   90.00
_cell.angle_gamma   90.00
#
_symmetry.space_group_name_H-M   'P 1'
#
loop_
_entity.id
_entity.type
_entity.pdbx_description
1 polymer ?
#
loop_
_entity_poly.entity_id
_entity_poly.type
_entity_poly.pdbx_seq_one_letter_code
_entity_poly.pdbx_strand_id
1 'polypeptide(L)' 'MDEMQEIIKNYVTKEYVEDDTELTCDTPLISGGIVDSFSMVSLKRFLENKYNISIPDDKATPEAFDSVNKICALVREYVK' A
#
# COMPACT_ATOMS: atom_id res chain seq x y z
N MET A 1 -7.98 -5.51 -13.06
CA MET A 1 -7.36 -4.72 -11.98
C MET A 1 -7.61 -3.25 -12.26
N ASP A 2 -8.08 -2.50 -11.29
CA ASP A 2 -8.35 -1.08 -11.54
C ASP A 2 -7.08 -0.24 -11.44
N GLU A 3 -7.19 1.03 -11.80
CA GLU A 3 -6.04 1.93 -11.85
C GLU A 3 -5.37 2.10 -10.49
N MET A 4 -6.16 2.19 -9.43
CA MET A 4 -5.61 2.35 -8.08
C MET A 4 -4.79 1.13 -7.67
N GLN A 5 -5.29 -0.06 -7.94
CA GLN A 5 -4.56 -1.29 -7.66
C GLN A 5 -3.25 -1.35 -8.43
N GLU A 6 -3.25 -0.95 -9.69
CA GLU A 6 -2.02 -0.94 -10.50
C GLU A 6 -1.02 0.07 -9.97
N ILE A 7 -1.46 1.26 -9.62
CA ILE A 7 -0.57 2.30 -9.12
C ILE A 7 0.10 1.85 -7.82
N ILE A 8 -0.67 1.33 -6.90
CA ILE A 8 -0.16 0.90 -5.61
C ILE A 8 0.75 -0.33 -5.78
N LYS A 9 0.31 -1.30 -6.57
CA LYS A 9 1.10 -2.49 -6.83
C LYS A 9 2.44 -2.15 -7.46
N ASN A 10 2.44 -1.27 -8.45
CA ASN A 10 3.66 -0.87 -9.14
C ASN A 10 4.60 -0.13 -8.21
N TYR A 11 4.06 0.73 -7.36
CA TYR A 11 4.87 1.46 -6.39
C TYR A 11 5.54 0.48 -5.41
N VAL A 12 4.79 -0.44 -4.86
CA VAL A 12 5.32 -1.42 -3.90
C VAL A 12 6.37 -2.29 -4.57
N THR A 13 6.09 -2.75 -5.78
CA THR A 13 7.04 -3.58 -6.53
C THR A 13 8.34 -2.83 -6.76
N LYS A 14 8.24 -1.59 -7.19
CA LYS A 14 9.43 -0.78 -7.52
C LYS A 14 10.25 -0.45 -6.27
N GLU A 15 9.59 -0.12 -5.17
CA GLU A 15 10.29 0.40 -4.00
C GLU A 15 10.72 -0.69 -3.01
N TYR A 16 10.00 -1.79 -2.94
CA TYR A 16 10.21 -2.77 -1.87
C TYR A 16 10.54 -4.17 -2.35
N VAL A 17 10.35 -4.49 -3.61
CA VAL A 17 10.68 -5.81 -4.17
C VAL A 17 11.97 -5.70 -4.96
N GLU A 18 13.00 -6.43 -4.52
CA GLU A 18 14.33 -6.34 -5.14
C GLU A 18 14.59 -7.40 -6.19
N ASP A 19 13.78 -8.43 -6.23
CA ASP A 19 13.94 -9.51 -7.20
C ASP A 19 12.76 -9.56 -8.16
N ASP A 20 12.67 -10.60 -8.97
CA ASP A 20 11.60 -10.76 -9.94
C ASP A 20 10.32 -11.32 -9.35
N THR A 21 10.17 -11.25 -8.03
CA THR A 21 8.97 -11.74 -7.37
C THR A 21 7.76 -10.97 -7.87
N GLU A 22 6.80 -11.69 -8.38
CA GLU A 22 5.57 -11.10 -8.86
C GLU A 22 4.58 -10.91 -7.71
N LEU A 23 4.16 -9.67 -7.51
CA LEU A 23 3.15 -9.35 -6.50
C LEU A 23 1.77 -9.50 -7.11
N THR A 24 0.84 -9.98 -6.29
CA THR A 24 -0.59 -9.91 -6.62
C THR A 24 -1.24 -8.92 -5.67
N CYS A 25 -2.49 -8.60 -5.92
CA CYS A 25 -3.22 -7.69 -5.03
C CYS A 25 -3.50 -8.32 -3.66
N ASP A 26 -3.36 -9.63 -3.54
CA ASP A 26 -3.58 -10.35 -2.28
C ASP A 26 -2.28 -10.75 -1.57
N THR A 27 -1.13 -10.48 -2.17
CA THR A 27 0.15 -10.86 -1.57
C THR A 27 0.31 -10.15 -0.22
N PRO A 28 0.62 -10.89 0.87
CA PRO A 28 0.82 -10.25 2.16
C PRO A 28 2.10 -9.40 2.13
N LEU A 29 1.93 -8.12 2.36
CA LEU A 29 3.04 -7.16 2.32
C LEU A 29 3.72 -7.03 3.68
N ILE A 30 2.94 -6.84 4.72
CA ILE A 30 3.47 -6.66 6.07
C ILE A 30 3.80 -8.03 6.68
N SER A 31 2.83 -8.94 6.70
CA SER A 31 3.05 -10.27 7.28
C SER A 31 4.00 -11.11 6.45
N GLY A 32 4.12 -10.81 5.16
CA GLY A 32 5.08 -11.48 4.29
C GLY A 32 6.49 -10.88 4.33
N GLY A 33 6.68 -9.78 5.07
CA GLY A 33 7.99 -9.17 5.23
C GLY A 33 8.47 -8.31 4.06
N ILE A 34 7.61 -8.02 3.11
CA ILE A 34 7.97 -7.17 1.97
C ILE A 34 8.04 -5.71 2.38
N VAL A 35 7.09 -5.27 3.20
CA VAL A 35 7.02 -3.91 3.71
C VAL A 35 7.12 -3.96 5.23
N ASP A 36 8.07 -3.25 5.81
CA ASP A 36 8.19 -3.18 7.27
C ASP A 36 7.50 -1.92 7.80
N SER A 37 7.56 -1.70 9.12
CA SER A 37 6.87 -0.58 9.73
C SER A 37 7.44 0.78 9.32
N PHE A 38 8.72 0.84 8.99
CA PHE A 38 9.32 2.08 8.48
C PHE A 38 8.89 2.35 7.05
N SER A 39 8.88 1.33 6.23
CA SER A 39 8.44 1.45 4.84
C SER A 39 6.96 1.77 4.75
N MET A 40 6.18 1.29 5.72
CA MET A 40 4.75 1.59 5.79
C MET A 40 4.49 3.09 5.92
N VAL A 41 5.33 3.81 6.65
CA VAL A 41 5.21 5.26 6.79
C VAL A 41 5.42 5.95 5.44
N SER A 42 6.44 5.51 4.69
CA SER A 42 6.71 6.04 3.36
C SER A 42 5.58 5.74 2.39
N LEU A 43 5.03 4.54 2.46
CA LEU A 43 3.90 4.14 1.63
C LEU A 43 2.66 4.98 1.93
N LYS A 44 2.38 5.20 3.22
CA LYS A 44 1.28 6.06 3.63
C LYS A 44 1.45 7.47 3.05
N ARG A 45 2.64 8.03 3.15
CA ARG A 45 2.93 9.37 2.64
C ARG A 45 2.74 9.44 1.12
N PHE A 46 3.20 8.40 0.42
CA PHE A 46 3.00 8.32 -1.03
C PHE A 46 1.50 8.40 -1.37
N LEU A 47 0.69 7.62 -0.66
CA LEU A 47 -0.74 7.58 -0.91
C LEU A 47 -1.41 8.92 -0.61
N GLU A 48 -1.02 9.55 0.49
CA GLU A 48 -1.56 10.85 0.86
C GLU A 48 -1.26 11.91 -0.21
N ASN A 49 -0.02 11.90 -0.72
CA ASN A 49 0.38 12.86 -1.75
C ASN A 49 -0.26 12.54 -3.10
N LYS A 50 -0.33 11.26 -3.44
CA LYS A 50 -0.86 10.84 -4.74
C LYS A 50 -2.35 11.15 -4.88
N TYR A 51 -3.10 10.94 -3.81
CA TYR A 51 -4.56 11.10 -3.84
C TYR A 51 -5.04 12.34 -3.11
N ASN A 52 -4.10 13.12 -2.58
CA ASN A 52 -4.43 14.36 -1.85
C ASN A 52 -5.40 14.09 -0.70
N ILE A 53 -5.06 13.11 0.13
CA ILE A 53 -5.87 12.69 1.27
C ILE A 53 -5.00 12.71 2.53
N SER A 54 -5.64 12.59 3.67
CA SER A 54 -4.97 12.45 4.95
C SER A 54 -5.49 11.19 5.64
N ILE A 55 -4.58 10.26 5.92
CA ILE A 55 -4.94 9.00 6.57
C ILE A 55 -4.59 9.11 8.05
N PRO A 56 -5.58 9.01 8.95
CA PRO A 56 -5.30 9.06 10.40
C PRO A 56 -4.38 7.92 10.83
N ASP A 57 -3.54 8.19 11.82
CA ASP A 57 -2.59 7.18 12.31
C ASP A 57 -3.30 5.94 12.85
N ASP A 58 -4.47 6.09 13.45
CA ASP A 58 -5.21 4.96 13.97
C ASP A 58 -5.79 4.07 12.87
N LYS A 59 -5.85 4.57 11.65
CA LYS A 59 -6.27 3.79 10.48
C LYS A 59 -5.09 3.24 9.70
N ALA A 60 -3.89 3.79 9.91
CA ALA A 60 -2.68 3.36 9.22
C ALA A 60 -2.02 2.21 9.98
N THR A 61 -2.72 1.10 10.07
CA THR A 61 -2.26 -0.08 10.80
C THR A 61 -1.57 -1.07 9.86
N PRO A 62 -0.72 -1.97 10.39
CA PRO A 62 -0.12 -3.01 9.56
C PRO A 62 -1.19 -3.87 8.86
N GLU A 63 -2.30 -4.14 9.53
CA GLU A 63 -3.38 -4.92 8.91
C GLU A 63 -3.97 -4.21 7.70
N ALA A 64 -4.13 -2.88 7.78
CA ALA A 64 -4.71 -2.11 6.68
C ALA A 64 -3.77 -2.05 5.49
N PHE A 65 -2.48 -2.23 5.70
CA PHE A 65 -1.47 -2.17 4.63
C PHE A 65 -0.90 -3.54 4.26
N ASP A 66 -1.55 -4.61 4.67
CA ASP A 66 -1.01 -5.96 4.47
C ASP A 66 -1.23 -6.53 3.06
N SER A 67 -1.95 -5.83 2.19
CA SER A 67 -2.06 -6.21 0.79
C SER A 67 -2.49 -5.00 -0.03
N VAL A 68 -2.30 -5.09 -1.35
CA VAL A 68 -2.74 -4.01 -2.25
C VAL A 68 -4.25 -3.82 -2.13
N ASN A 69 -5.00 -4.90 -2.06
CA ASN A 69 -6.47 -4.81 -1.92
C ASN A 69 -6.87 -4.09 -0.63
N LYS A 70 -6.20 -4.39 0.47
CA LYS A 70 -6.49 -3.73 1.75
C LYS A 70 -6.12 -2.26 1.71
N ILE A 71 -5.00 -1.92 1.10
CA ILE A 71 -4.58 -0.53 0.93
C ILE A 71 -5.61 0.23 0.08
N CYS A 72 -6.05 -0.38 -1.01
CA CYS A 72 -7.06 0.24 -1.87
C CYS A 72 -8.37 0.50 -1.12
N ALA A 73 -8.81 -0.46 -0.31
CA ALA A 73 -10.01 -0.29 0.48
C ALA A 73 -9.89 0.88 1.46
N LEU A 74 -8.72 1.00 2.08
CA LEU A 74 -8.46 2.10 3.00
C LEU A 74 -8.47 3.45 2.26
N VAL A 75 -7.73 3.53 1.16
CA VAL A 75 -7.62 4.78 0.40
C VAL A 75 -8.98 5.23 -0.13
N ARG A 76 -9.80 4.28 -0.57
CA ARG A 76 -11.13 4.61 -1.10
C ARG A 76 -12.08 5.21 -0.07
N GLU A 77 -11.80 5.01 1.20
CA GLU A 77 -12.60 5.65 2.24
C GLU A 77 -12.37 7.16 2.29
N TYR A 78 -11.24 7.63 1.77
CA TYR A 78 -10.84 9.05 1.82
C TYR A 78 -10.83 9.74 0.47
N VAL A 79 -10.75 8.98 -0.60
CA VAL A 79 -10.80 9.54 -1.96
C VAL A 79 -12.27 9.77 -2.35
N LYS A 80 -12.55 10.96 -2.86
CA LYS A 80 -13.90 11.31 -3.28
C LYS A 80 -14.08 11.23 -4.78
#